data_25f5432919c1e2edeb057a329b0bfcff
#
_entry.id   25f5432919c1e2edeb057a329b0bfcff
#
_cell.length_a   1.000
_cell.length_b   1.000
_cell.length_c   1.000
_cell.angle_alpha   90.00
_cell.angle_beta   90.00
_cell.angle_gamma   90.00
#
_symmetry.space_group_name_H-M   'P 1'
#
loop_
_entity.id
_entity.type
_entity.pdbx_description
1 polymer ?
#
loop_
_entity_poly.entity_id
_entity_poly.type
_entity_poly.pdbx_seq_one_letter_code
_entity_poly.pdbx_strand_id
1 'polypeptide(L)'
;MTIKSSQTLVSEALREIKTISPEQALKLTNEGTCNLIDIREKGELDKMGRVENSNHIPRGMLEFWLDPDGPYFKSGKLDMSKEIVLFCAGGLRSALAAKSLKEMGFEKVSHIDGGFAAISQSDFKLV
;
A
#
# COMPACT_ATOMS: atom_id res chain seq x y z
N MET A 1 4.78 12.49 -30.40
CA MET A 1 4.48 11.60 -29.27
C MET A 1 4.52 12.39 -27.98
N THR A 2 3.50 12.23 -27.16
CA THR A 2 3.41 12.92 -25.88
C THR A 2 3.61 11.91 -24.75
N ILE A 3 4.60 12.17 -23.92
CA ILE A 3 4.89 11.32 -22.75
C ILE A 3 4.22 11.96 -21.53
N LYS A 4 3.42 11.19 -20.82
CA LYS A 4 2.82 11.65 -19.57
C LYS A 4 3.88 11.72 -18.48
N SER A 5 3.80 12.74 -17.64
CA SER A 5 4.67 12.84 -16.47
C SER A 5 4.22 11.86 -15.39
N SER A 6 5.11 11.57 -14.44
CA SER A 6 4.74 10.77 -13.28
C SER A 6 3.64 11.45 -12.46
N GLN A 7 3.69 12.78 -12.37
CA GLN A 7 2.67 13.56 -11.67
C GLN A 7 1.29 13.38 -12.31
N THR A 8 1.22 13.36 -13.64
CA THR A 8 -0.03 13.10 -14.37
C THR A 8 -0.56 11.70 -14.07
N LEU A 9 0.32 10.69 -14.10
CA LEU A 9 -0.06 9.31 -13.79
C LEU A 9 -0.62 9.20 -12.36
N VAL A 10 0.02 9.86 -11.40
CA VAL A 10 -0.45 9.87 -10.02
C VAL A 10 -1.82 10.56 -9.92
N SER A 11 -1.99 11.71 -10.56
CA SER A 11 -3.28 12.43 -10.54
C SER A 11 -4.40 11.58 -11.13
N GLU A 12 -4.13 10.88 -12.22
CA GLU A 12 -5.11 9.97 -12.82
C GLU A 12 -5.45 8.82 -11.88
N ALA A 13 -4.42 8.23 -11.25
CA ALA A 13 -4.62 7.13 -10.31
C ALA A 13 -5.48 7.57 -9.12
N LEU A 14 -5.20 8.74 -8.55
CA LEU A 14 -5.94 9.25 -7.39
C LEU A 14 -7.43 9.42 -7.66
N ARG A 15 -7.84 9.62 -8.91
CA ARG A 15 -9.26 9.70 -9.28
C ARG A 15 -9.97 8.36 -9.29
N GLU A 16 -9.21 7.26 -9.40
CA GLU A 16 -9.76 5.92 -9.57
C GLU A 16 -9.66 5.06 -8.32
N ILE A 17 -8.88 5.50 -7.33
CA ILE A 17 -8.60 4.71 -6.14
C ILE A 17 -9.16 5.35 -4.88
N LYS A 18 -9.23 4.56 -3.81
CA LYS A 18 -9.65 5.05 -2.50
C LYS A 18 -8.43 5.50 -1.71
N THR A 19 -8.45 6.74 -1.24
CA THR A 19 -7.43 7.31 -0.37
C THR A 19 -8.00 7.46 1.03
N ILE A 20 -7.29 6.94 2.03
CA ILE A 20 -7.71 7.04 3.43
C ILE A 20 -6.66 7.77 4.24
N SER A 21 -7.07 8.34 5.37
CA SER A 21 -6.17 9.00 6.30
C SER A 21 -5.36 7.98 7.11
N PRO A 22 -4.22 8.39 7.70
CA PRO A 22 -3.51 7.52 8.64
C PRO A 22 -4.40 7.05 9.79
N GLU A 23 -5.29 7.89 10.30
CA GLU A 23 -6.21 7.57 11.39
C GLU A 23 -7.21 6.48 10.99
N GLN A 24 -7.75 6.58 9.79
CA GLN A 24 -8.65 5.55 9.26
C GLN A 24 -7.92 4.22 9.08
N ALA A 25 -6.68 4.27 8.57
CA ALA A 25 -5.85 3.08 8.39
C ALA A 25 -5.50 2.44 9.72
N LEU A 26 -5.18 3.25 10.73
CA LEU A 26 -4.88 2.75 12.08
C LEU A 26 -6.09 2.03 12.67
N LYS A 27 -7.28 2.58 12.49
CA LYS A 27 -8.51 1.94 12.96
C LYS A 27 -8.69 0.56 12.32
N LEU A 28 -8.54 0.47 11.00
CA LEU A 28 -8.65 -0.81 10.30
C LEU A 28 -7.61 -1.81 10.78
N THR A 29 -6.38 -1.34 11.00
CA THR A 29 -5.29 -2.19 11.49
C THR A 29 -5.58 -2.70 12.89
N ASN A 30 -6.04 -1.83 13.78
CA ASN A 30 -6.38 -2.21 15.16
C ASN A 30 -7.57 -3.16 15.23
N GLU A 31 -8.51 -3.02 14.32
CA GLU A 31 -9.67 -3.92 14.23
C GLU A 31 -9.32 -5.26 13.56
N GLY A 32 -8.13 -5.35 12.96
CA GLY A 32 -7.71 -6.56 12.26
C GLY A 32 -8.46 -6.81 10.95
N THR A 33 -8.99 -5.75 10.33
CA THR A 33 -9.83 -5.86 9.13
C THR A 33 -9.10 -5.55 7.83
N CYS A 34 -7.79 -5.30 7.88
CA CYS A 34 -7.02 -5.03 6.68
C CYS A 34 -5.66 -5.73 6.69
N ASN A 35 -5.13 -5.91 5.49
CA ASN A 35 -3.72 -6.24 5.29
C ASN A 35 -3.01 -4.91 5.05
N LEU A 36 -2.19 -4.47 6.00
CA LEU A 36 -1.40 -3.26 5.87
C LEU A 36 -0.09 -3.60 5.16
N ILE A 37 0.14 -3.02 4.00
CA ILE A 37 1.28 -3.37 3.14
C ILE A 37 2.15 -2.16 2.88
N ASP A 38 3.42 -2.26 3.30
CA ASP A 38 4.46 -1.29 3.04
C ASP A 38 5.13 -1.65 1.71
N ILE A 39 5.04 -0.76 0.72
CA ILE A 39 5.62 -1.02 -0.60
C ILE A 39 6.92 -0.27 -0.86
N ARG A 40 7.51 0.33 0.19
CA ARG A 40 8.79 1.01 0.08
C ARG A 40 9.92 0.01 -0.22
N GLU A 41 11.07 0.53 -0.61
CA GLU A 41 12.26 -0.29 -0.77
C GLU A 41 12.82 -0.69 0.61
N LYS A 42 13.45 -1.86 0.68
CA LYS A 42 14.01 -2.38 1.93
C LYS A 42 14.94 -1.38 2.61
N GLY A 43 15.74 -0.66 1.83
CA GLY A 43 16.65 0.36 2.37
C GLY A 43 15.93 1.48 3.10
N GLU A 44 14.72 1.83 2.68
CA GLU A 44 13.92 2.85 3.36
C GLU A 44 13.45 2.33 4.74
N LEU A 45 13.05 1.07 4.82
CA LEU A 45 12.66 0.46 6.09
C LEU A 45 13.84 0.39 7.05
N ASP A 46 14.99 -0.02 6.56
CA ASP A 46 16.21 -0.14 7.38
C ASP A 46 16.65 1.22 7.92
N LYS A 47 16.49 2.28 7.13
CA LYS A 47 16.92 3.63 7.49
C LYS A 47 15.90 4.39 8.34
N MET A 48 14.62 4.27 7.98
CA MET A 48 13.56 5.12 8.54
C MET A 48 12.67 4.39 9.56
N GLY A 49 12.82 3.09 9.69
CA GLY A 49 11.97 2.28 10.55
C GLY A 49 10.78 1.68 9.83
N ARG A 50 10.05 0.85 10.55
CA ARG A 50 8.90 0.09 10.04
C ARG A 50 7.66 0.40 10.85
N VAL A 51 6.51 0.14 10.26
CA VAL A 51 5.23 0.25 10.95
C VAL A 51 4.90 -1.12 11.55
N GLU A 52 4.57 -1.16 12.84
CA GLU A 52 4.18 -2.39 13.51
C GLU A 52 2.95 -3.00 12.81
N ASN A 53 2.97 -4.31 12.66
CA ASN A 53 1.90 -5.08 12.01
C ASN A 53 1.77 -4.85 10.51
N SER A 54 2.74 -4.22 9.87
CA SER A 54 2.76 -4.10 8.42
C SER A 54 3.49 -5.27 7.78
N ASN A 55 3.05 -5.61 6.55
CA ASN A 55 3.73 -6.58 5.70
C ASN A 55 4.56 -5.81 4.68
N HIS A 56 5.79 -6.25 4.43
CA HIS A 56 6.62 -5.60 3.43
C HIS A 56 6.55 -6.35 2.10
N ILE A 57 6.03 -5.67 1.09
CA ILE A 57 6.07 -6.14 -0.30
C ILE A 57 6.56 -4.98 -1.14
N PRO A 58 7.82 -4.98 -1.60
CA PRO A 58 8.34 -3.86 -2.38
C PRO A 58 7.53 -3.63 -3.65
N ARG A 59 7.41 -2.38 -4.06
CA ARG A 59 6.57 -2.00 -5.20
C ARG A 59 6.81 -2.86 -6.44
N GLY A 60 8.06 -3.18 -6.72
CA GLY A 60 8.42 -3.97 -7.90
C GLY A 60 7.97 -5.41 -7.87
N MET A 61 7.58 -5.92 -6.70
CA MET A 61 7.14 -7.30 -6.54
C MET A 61 5.64 -7.42 -6.24
N LEU A 62 4.95 -6.29 -6.08
CA LEU A 62 3.58 -6.28 -5.57
C LEU A 62 2.62 -7.14 -6.41
N GLU A 63 2.56 -6.90 -7.70
CA GLU A 63 1.64 -7.65 -8.58
C GLU A 63 1.99 -9.14 -8.65
N PHE A 64 3.28 -9.45 -8.60
CA PHE A 64 3.73 -10.84 -8.66
C PHE A 64 3.39 -11.60 -7.37
N TRP A 65 3.57 -10.96 -6.22
CA TRP A 65 3.29 -11.61 -4.93
C TRP A 65 1.80 -11.69 -4.65
N LEU A 66 1.02 -10.76 -5.16
CA LEU A 66 -0.44 -10.78 -4.99
C LEU A 66 -1.16 -11.51 -6.13
N ASP A 67 -0.44 -12.07 -7.08
CA ASP A 67 -1.01 -12.92 -8.12
C ASP A 67 -1.61 -14.17 -7.48
N PRO A 68 -2.93 -14.42 -7.67
CA PRO A 68 -3.59 -15.58 -7.07
C PRO A 68 -2.96 -16.93 -7.45
N ASP A 69 -2.32 -17.00 -8.62
CA ASP A 69 -1.63 -18.21 -9.08
C ASP A 69 -0.20 -18.31 -8.54
N GLY A 70 0.28 -17.28 -7.86
CA GLY A 70 1.64 -17.23 -7.35
C GLY A 70 1.80 -17.88 -5.97
N PRO A 71 3.05 -18.29 -5.63
CA PRO A 71 3.30 -18.99 -4.38
C PRO A 71 3.08 -18.13 -3.13
N TYR A 72 3.36 -16.84 -3.19
CA TYR A 72 3.18 -15.97 -2.02
C TYR A 72 1.70 -15.87 -1.64
N PHE A 73 0.82 -15.64 -2.63
CA PHE A 73 -0.62 -15.60 -2.41
C PHE A 73 -1.12 -16.92 -1.83
N LYS A 74 -0.68 -18.04 -2.43
CA LYS A 74 -1.10 -19.39 -2.01
C LYS A 74 -0.58 -19.76 -0.63
N SER A 75 0.49 -19.11 -0.15
CA SER A 75 1.06 -19.40 1.17
C SER A 75 0.16 -19.01 2.34
N GLY A 76 -0.83 -18.14 2.09
CA GLY A 76 -1.73 -17.69 3.13
C GLY A 76 -1.14 -16.66 4.10
N LYS A 77 0.00 -16.05 3.77
CA LYS A 77 0.61 -15.01 4.61
C LYS A 77 -0.28 -13.79 4.77
N LEU A 78 -1.09 -13.51 3.77
CA LEU A 78 -2.09 -12.45 3.82
C LEU A 78 -3.48 -13.09 3.84
N ASP A 79 -4.38 -12.48 4.60
CA ASP A 79 -5.78 -12.89 4.61
C ASP A 79 -6.52 -12.12 3.50
N MET A 80 -6.73 -12.78 2.37
CA MET A 80 -7.32 -12.12 1.20
C MET A 80 -8.81 -11.84 1.32
N SER A 81 -9.44 -12.23 2.43
CA SER A 81 -10.81 -11.80 2.73
C SER A 81 -10.84 -10.36 3.28
N LYS A 82 -9.69 -9.83 3.69
CA LYS A 82 -9.57 -8.49 4.27
C LYS A 82 -9.19 -7.46 3.22
N GLU A 83 -9.46 -6.19 3.53
CA GLU A 83 -9.06 -5.08 2.68
C GLU A 83 -7.54 -5.00 2.55
N ILE A 84 -7.08 -4.49 1.42
CA ILE A 84 -5.66 -4.18 1.21
C ILE A 84 -5.49 -2.69 1.42
N VAL A 85 -4.56 -2.31 2.31
CA VAL A 85 -4.20 -0.92 2.55
C VAL A 85 -2.71 -0.77 2.25
N LEU A 86 -2.38 0.00 1.22
CA LEU A 86 -1.02 0.21 0.77
C LEU A 86 -0.46 1.54 1.29
N PHE A 87 0.83 1.59 1.57
CA PHE A 87 1.52 2.86 1.78
C PHE A 87 2.94 2.82 1.25
N CYS A 88 3.44 3.99 0.88
CA CYS A 88 4.84 4.21 0.51
C CYS A 88 5.39 5.36 1.36
N ALA A 89 6.41 6.06 0.91
CA ALA A 89 6.98 7.15 1.71
C ALA A 89 6.08 8.38 1.78
N GLY A 90 5.51 8.82 0.64
CA GLY A 90 4.73 10.05 0.56
C GLY A 90 3.38 9.94 -0.13
N GLY A 91 3.00 8.75 -0.56
CA GLY A 91 1.69 8.52 -1.18
C GLY A 91 1.69 8.48 -2.70
N LEU A 92 2.82 8.64 -3.37
CA LEU A 92 2.87 8.67 -4.84
C LEU A 92 2.95 7.26 -5.45
N ARG A 93 3.93 6.47 -5.01
CA ARG A 93 4.07 5.08 -5.48
C ARG A 93 2.85 4.24 -5.12
N SER A 94 2.27 4.48 -3.94
CA SER A 94 1.10 3.73 -3.49
C SER A 94 -0.15 4.06 -4.28
N ALA A 95 -0.28 5.29 -4.79
CA ALA A 95 -1.37 5.64 -5.69
C ALA A 95 -1.32 4.81 -6.98
N LEU A 96 -0.15 4.74 -7.60
CA LEU A 96 0.05 3.93 -8.80
C LEU A 96 -0.16 2.44 -8.52
N ALA A 97 0.32 1.98 -7.37
CA ALA A 97 0.19 0.59 -6.95
C ALA A 97 -1.28 0.20 -6.73
N ALA A 98 -2.04 1.05 -6.06
CA ALA A 98 -3.47 0.80 -5.82
C ALA A 98 -4.23 0.70 -7.13
N LYS A 99 -3.94 1.57 -8.10
CA LYS A 99 -4.54 1.50 -9.42
C LYS A 99 -4.22 0.17 -10.11
N SER A 100 -2.95 -0.25 -10.03
CA SER A 100 -2.51 -1.52 -10.63
C SER A 100 -3.26 -2.71 -10.03
N LEU A 101 -3.44 -2.74 -8.71
CA LEU A 101 -4.18 -3.81 -8.06
C LEU A 101 -5.66 -3.81 -8.47
N LYS A 102 -6.27 -2.65 -8.65
CA LYS A 102 -7.63 -2.57 -9.17
C LYS A 102 -7.72 -3.14 -10.58
N GLU A 103 -6.73 -2.88 -11.42
CA GLU A 103 -6.68 -3.44 -12.77
C GLU A 103 -6.57 -4.97 -12.73
N MET A 104 -5.94 -5.54 -11.70
CA MET A 104 -5.89 -6.98 -11.49
C MET A 104 -7.24 -7.56 -11.04
N GLY A 105 -8.16 -6.72 -10.57
CA GLY A 105 -9.47 -7.15 -10.11
C GLY A 105 -9.69 -7.09 -8.60
N PHE A 106 -8.72 -6.60 -7.83
CA PHE A 106 -8.92 -6.40 -6.39
C PHE A 106 -9.88 -5.22 -6.18
N GLU A 107 -10.96 -5.45 -5.45
CA GLU A 107 -12.00 -4.44 -5.24
C GLU A 107 -11.78 -3.61 -3.99
N LYS A 108 -11.28 -4.22 -2.92
CA LYS A 108 -11.11 -3.57 -1.61
C LYS A 108 -9.65 -3.16 -1.43
N VAL A 109 -9.25 -2.12 -2.13
CA VAL A 109 -7.89 -1.58 -2.09
C VAL A 109 -7.96 -0.09 -1.80
N SER A 110 -7.14 0.35 -0.86
CA SER A 110 -6.94 1.78 -0.59
C SER A 110 -5.46 2.04 -0.35
N HIS A 111 -5.09 3.32 -0.32
CA HIS A 111 -3.75 3.71 0.09
C HIS A 111 -3.83 4.86 1.10
N ILE A 112 -2.76 5.05 1.86
CA ILE A 112 -2.72 6.03 2.94
C ILE A 112 -2.22 7.37 2.41
N ASP A 113 -3.01 8.41 2.59
CA ASP A 113 -2.64 9.78 2.25
C ASP A 113 -1.38 10.20 2.99
N GLY A 114 -0.41 10.74 2.27
CA GLY A 114 0.85 11.19 2.85
C GLY A 114 1.84 10.09 3.23
N GLY A 115 1.45 8.83 3.10
CA GLY A 115 2.33 7.67 3.30
C GLY A 115 3.02 7.61 4.66
N PHE A 116 4.23 7.04 4.68
CA PHE A 116 4.99 6.85 5.92
C PHE A 116 5.27 8.18 6.64
N ALA A 117 5.49 9.26 5.90
CA ALA A 117 5.71 10.58 6.50
C ALA A 117 4.53 10.99 7.38
N ALA A 118 3.29 10.80 6.88
CA ALA A 118 2.09 11.11 7.65
C ALA A 118 1.86 10.08 8.77
N ILE A 119 2.14 8.80 8.51
CA ILE A 119 2.03 7.72 9.50
C ILE A 119 2.93 8.02 10.70
N SER A 120 4.16 8.51 10.47
CA SER A 120 5.12 8.80 11.54
C SER A 120 4.66 9.96 12.45
N GLN A 121 3.71 10.77 12.00
CA GLN A 121 3.11 11.85 12.79
C GLN A 121 1.79 11.44 13.44
N SER A 122 1.39 10.20 13.24
CA SER A 122 0.14 9.65 13.77
C SER A 122 0.39 8.75 14.98
N ASP A 123 -0.66 8.07 15.44
CA ASP A 123 -0.57 7.15 16.58
C ASP A 123 -0.11 5.74 16.20
N PHE A 124 0.27 5.50 14.95
CA PHE A 124 0.86 4.23 14.55
C PHE A 124 2.16 4.00 15.31
N LYS A 125 2.36 2.77 15.74
CA LYS A 125 3.61 2.38 16.41
C LYS A 125 4.65 2.00 15.36
N LEU A 126 5.84 2.61 15.50
CA LEU A 126 6.99 2.29 14.65
C LEU A 126 7.93 1.35 15.41
N VAL A 127 8.56 0.48 14.67
CA VAL A 127 9.49 -0.51 15.21
C VAL A 127 10.80 -0.55 14.43
#